data_dd4dfca843ca47f08e1b484213c00b41
#
_entry.id   dd4dfca843ca47f08e1b484213c00b41
#
_cell.length_a   1.000
_cell.length_b   1.000
_cell.length_c   1.000
_cell.angle_alpha   90.00
_cell.angle_beta   90.00
_cell.angle_gamma   90.00
#
_symmetry.space_group_name_H-M   'P 1'
#
loop_
_entity.id
_entity.type
_entity.pdbx_description
1 polymer ?
#
loop_
_entity_poly.entity_id
_entity_poly.type
_entity_poly.pdbx_seq_one_letter_code
_entity_poly.pdbx_strand_id
1 'polypeptide(L)'
;TYKIGIRNTGGVPLENLSINDVLKDGNGTNLALNALPSFESATTSSTSTTIAISGVVTYTANYTISADASYSGSIVNTVTVQANGQGGSGIVTDQGDDPSTPEQNDSTVVDIDPLAALDVTKTTTITDEGDGIIGPGDVINYTITVKNIGNVTLSGLTISDTLTDGNSSTLNMSTGPSFSGSDKGSNTGTLVAGETATYIAYYIISDAAAATL
;
A
#
# COMPACT_ATOMS: atom_id res chain seq x y z
N THR A 1 -8.27 11.50 -7.87
CA THR A 1 -9.04 11.88 -9.08
C THR A 1 -8.13 12.63 -10.02
N TYR A 2 -8.18 12.30 -11.31
CA TYR A 2 -7.44 12.96 -12.37
C TYR A 2 -8.34 13.19 -13.59
N LYS A 3 -7.88 14.04 -14.50
CA LYS A 3 -8.59 14.37 -15.72
C LYS A 3 -7.76 14.03 -16.94
N ILE A 4 -8.45 13.54 -17.97
CA ILE A 4 -7.89 13.25 -19.29
C ILE A 4 -8.50 14.25 -20.26
N GLY A 5 -7.71 15.20 -20.73
CA GLY A 5 -8.11 16.18 -21.73
C GLY A 5 -7.62 15.76 -23.12
N ILE A 6 -8.53 15.62 -24.07
CA ILE A 6 -8.21 15.20 -25.44
C ILE A 6 -8.61 16.30 -26.41
N ARG A 7 -7.65 16.80 -27.19
CA ARG A 7 -7.89 17.88 -28.17
C ARG A 7 -7.67 17.40 -29.59
N ASN A 8 -8.58 17.70 -30.47
CA ASN A 8 -8.40 17.52 -31.90
C ASN A 8 -7.59 18.69 -32.49
N THR A 9 -6.32 18.45 -32.83
CA THR A 9 -5.44 19.42 -33.48
C THR A 9 -5.42 19.28 -35.00
N GLY A 10 -6.15 18.30 -35.54
CA GLY A 10 -6.24 18.01 -36.97
C GLY A 10 -7.29 18.86 -37.71
N GLY A 11 -7.31 18.69 -39.03
CA GLY A 11 -8.19 19.40 -39.94
C GLY A 11 -9.51 18.67 -40.26
N VAL A 12 -9.77 17.52 -39.63
CA VAL A 12 -11.03 16.75 -39.79
C VAL A 12 -11.58 16.37 -38.43
N PRO A 13 -12.92 16.26 -38.28
CA PRO A 13 -13.49 15.74 -37.04
C PRO A 13 -13.04 14.30 -36.78
N LEU A 14 -12.96 13.93 -35.49
CA LEU A 14 -12.64 12.58 -35.01
C LEU A 14 -13.91 11.91 -34.50
N GLU A 15 -13.99 10.59 -34.72
CA GLU A 15 -15.09 9.74 -34.29
C GLU A 15 -14.58 8.40 -33.74
N ASN A 16 -15.46 7.65 -33.05
CA ASN A 16 -15.13 6.39 -32.43
C ASN A 16 -13.94 6.51 -31.44
N LEU A 17 -14.00 7.56 -30.61
CA LEU A 17 -12.99 7.81 -29.58
C LEU A 17 -12.92 6.64 -28.60
N SER A 18 -11.73 6.11 -28.41
CA SER A 18 -11.41 5.05 -27.47
C SER A 18 -10.27 5.51 -26.55
N ILE A 19 -10.42 5.25 -25.25
CA ILE A 19 -9.43 5.61 -24.23
C ILE A 19 -8.99 4.34 -23.53
N ASN A 20 -7.69 4.08 -23.54
CA ASN A 20 -7.05 3.04 -22.76
C ASN A 20 -6.24 3.70 -21.66
N ASP A 21 -6.68 3.54 -20.42
CA ASP A 21 -6.10 4.14 -19.22
C ASP A 21 -5.50 3.04 -18.36
N VAL A 22 -4.18 3.05 -18.22
CA VAL A 22 -3.40 2.02 -17.52
C VAL A 22 -2.73 2.64 -16.31
N LEU A 23 -3.07 2.12 -15.14
CA LEU A 23 -2.48 2.52 -13.87
C LEU A 23 -1.55 1.42 -13.36
N LYS A 24 -0.37 1.80 -12.90
CA LYS A 24 0.62 0.90 -12.31
C LYS A 24 1.16 1.46 -11.00
N ASP A 25 1.62 0.57 -10.14
CA ASP A 25 2.45 0.97 -9.00
C ASP A 25 3.90 1.27 -9.43
N GLY A 26 4.72 1.80 -8.53
CA GLY A 26 6.13 2.12 -8.81
C GLY A 26 7.00 0.91 -9.14
N ASN A 27 6.54 -0.31 -8.89
CA ASN A 27 7.18 -1.56 -9.28
C ASN A 27 6.71 -2.08 -10.64
N GLY A 28 5.78 -1.37 -11.29
CA GLY A 28 5.23 -1.73 -12.60
C GLY A 28 4.06 -2.70 -12.56
N THR A 29 3.50 -3.02 -11.39
CA THR A 29 2.32 -3.89 -11.23
C THR A 29 1.06 -3.14 -11.65
N ASN A 30 0.22 -3.75 -12.49
CA ASN A 30 -1.04 -3.14 -12.89
C ASN A 30 -2.00 -2.98 -11.70
N LEU A 31 -2.58 -1.81 -11.60
CA LEU A 31 -3.58 -1.45 -10.60
C LEU A 31 -4.96 -1.32 -11.26
N ALA A 32 -5.99 -1.85 -10.59
CA ALA A 32 -7.36 -1.71 -11.08
C ALA A 32 -7.92 -0.33 -10.72
N LEU A 33 -8.36 0.43 -11.71
CA LEU A 33 -9.11 1.67 -11.49
C LEU A 33 -10.40 1.40 -10.71
N ASN A 34 -10.80 2.33 -9.84
CA ASN A 34 -12.09 2.24 -9.14
C ASN A 34 -13.27 2.28 -10.14
N ALA A 35 -13.11 3.01 -11.23
CA ALA A 35 -14.02 3.05 -12.36
C ALA A 35 -13.27 3.46 -13.63
N LEU A 36 -13.73 3.00 -14.79
CA LEU A 36 -13.22 3.47 -16.08
C LEU A 36 -13.41 4.98 -16.23
N PRO A 37 -12.57 5.65 -17.07
CA PRO A 37 -12.73 7.07 -17.35
C PRO A 37 -14.16 7.41 -17.80
N SER A 38 -14.79 8.35 -17.12
CA SER A 38 -16.15 8.82 -17.41
C SER A 38 -16.13 10.19 -18.08
N PHE A 39 -16.98 10.37 -19.08
CA PHE A 39 -17.12 11.64 -19.78
C PHE A 39 -17.57 12.75 -18.82
N GLU A 40 -16.87 13.88 -18.82
CA GLU A 40 -17.18 15.05 -18.00
C GLU A 40 -17.75 16.19 -18.82
N SER A 41 -17.05 16.58 -19.90
CA SER A 41 -17.43 17.75 -20.70
C SER A 41 -16.83 17.71 -22.11
N ALA A 42 -17.40 18.54 -23.00
CA ALA A 42 -16.90 18.75 -24.35
C ALA A 42 -17.12 20.18 -24.82
N THR A 43 -16.30 20.62 -25.77
CA THR A 43 -16.41 21.94 -26.43
C THR A 43 -16.68 21.76 -27.93
N THR A 44 -17.11 22.86 -28.60
CA THR A 44 -17.17 22.93 -30.07
C THR A 44 -18.04 21.82 -30.70
N SER A 45 -19.23 21.56 -30.13
CA SER A 45 -20.13 20.49 -30.58
C SER A 45 -19.53 19.06 -30.57
N SER A 46 -18.49 18.84 -29.79
CA SER A 46 -17.96 17.51 -29.54
C SER A 46 -18.82 16.73 -28.54
N THR A 47 -18.69 15.42 -28.52
CA THR A 47 -19.43 14.51 -27.61
C THR A 47 -18.44 13.54 -26.92
N SER A 48 -18.96 12.59 -26.13
CA SER A 48 -18.15 11.54 -25.53
C SER A 48 -17.42 10.64 -26.52
N THR A 49 -17.82 10.59 -27.79
CA THR A 49 -17.22 9.68 -28.80
C THR A 49 -16.76 10.39 -30.06
N THR A 50 -16.98 11.71 -30.16
CA THR A 50 -16.61 12.52 -31.33
C THR A 50 -15.93 13.81 -30.90
N ILE A 51 -14.90 14.25 -31.64
CA ILE A 51 -14.22 15.50 -31.39
C ILE A 51 -14.23 16.37 -32.67
N ALA A 52 -14.94 17.49 -32.63
CA ALA A 52 -14.94 18.45 -33.71
C ALA A 52 -13.54 19.06 -33.93
N ILE A 53 -13.31 19.68 -35.10
CA ILE A 53 -12.05 20.41 -35.35
C ILE A 53 -11.83 21.44 -34.25
N SER A 54 -10.63 21.47 -33.66
CA SER A 54 -10.24 22.29 -32.50
C SER A 54 -11.06 22.04 -31.23
N GLY A 55 -11.96 21.03 -31.23
CA GLY A 55 -12.71 20.61 -30.06
C GLY A 55 -11.84 19.94 -28.98
N VAL A 56 -12.37 20.00 -27.77
CA VAL A 56 -11.75 19.32 -26.59
C VAL A 56 -12.83 18.48 -25.92
N VAL A 57 -12.49 17.27 -25.51
CA VAL A 57 -13.31 16.44 -24.63
C VAL A 57 -12.52 16.14 -23.36
N THR A 58 -13.20 16.10 -22.23
CA THR A 58 -12.61 15.83 -20.93
C THR A 58 -13.27 14.62 -20.29
N TYR A 59 -12.46 13.74 -19.74
CA TYR A 59 -12.89 12.60 -18.95
C TYR A 59 -12.30 12.71 -17.55
N THR A 60 -12.94 12.09 -16.59
CA THR A 60 -12.45 11.95 -15.22
C THR A 60 -12.32 10.48 -14.85
N ALA A 61 -11.28 10.17 -14.10
CA ALA A 61 -11.08 8.87 -13.47
C ALA A 61 -10.60 9.04 -12.04
N ASN A 62 -10.73 7.99 -11.23
CA ASN A 62 -10.24 7.99 -9.87
C ASN A 62 -9.63 6.64 -9.50
N TYR A 63 -8.69 6.69 -8.59
CA TYR A 63 -8.08 5.55 -7.95
C TYR A 63 -7.88 5.87 -6.48
N THR A 64 -8.25 4.93 -5.59
CA THR A 64 -7.93 5.00 -4.17
C THR A 64 -6.66 4.20 -3.94
N ILE A 65 -5.60 4.87 -3.49
CA ILE A 65 -4.31 4.23 -3.26
C ILE A 65 -4.49 3.17 -2.15
N SER A 66 -4.26 1.91 -2.51
CA SER A 66 -4.26 0.80 -1.56
C SER A 66 -2.95 0.80 -0.74
N ALA A 67 -2.95 0.10 0.41
CA ALA A 67 -1.73 -0.07 1.20
C ALA A 67 -0.61 -0.69 0.35
N ASP A 68 -0.89 -1.76 -0.40
CA ASP A 68 0.11 -2.44 -1.23
C ASP A 68 0.67 -1.53 -2.32
N ALA A 69 -0.17 -0.72 -2.98
CA ALA A 69 0.28 0.26 -3.95
C ALA A 69 1.15 1.36 -3.31
N SER A 70 0.83 1.78 -2.08
CA SER A 70 1.61 2.79 -1.36
C SER A 70 3.04 2.32 -1.03
N TYR A 71 3.26 1.02 -0.89
CA TYR A 71 4.57 0.45 -0.60
C TYR A 71 5.55 0.53 -1.77
N SER A 72 5.07 0.79 -2.98
CA SER A 72 5.91 0.95 -4.18
C SER A 72 6.53 2.34 -4.31
N GLY A 73 6.11 3.31 -3.48
CA GLY A 73 6.61 4.68 -3.45
C GLY A 73 6.07 5.61 -4.53
N SER A 74 5.35 5.10 -5.55
CA SER A 74 4.71 5.94 -6.57
C SER A 74 3.56 5.22 -7.28
N ILE A 75 2.74 6.01 -7.95
CA ILE A 75 1.71 5.55 -8.88
C ILE A 75 2.00 6.17 -10.24
N VAL A 76 2.00 5.34 -11.27
CA VAL A 76 2.27 5.73 -12.66
C VAL A 76 1.01 5.53 -13.50
N ASN A 77 0.58 6.57 -14.20
CA ASN A 77 -0.59 6.51 -15.09
C ASN A 77 -0.17 6.76 -16.54
N THR A 78 -0.60 5.90 -17.43
CA THR A 78 -0.40 6.03 -18.88
C THR A 78 -1.73 5.96 -19.60
N VAL A 79 -2.07 7.00 -20.34
CA VAL A 79 -3.29 7.07 -21.15
C VAL A 79 -2.93 6.98 -22.61
N THR A 80 -3.59 6.09 -23.34
CA THR A 80 -3.50 6.03 -24.81
C THR A 80 -4.89 6.25 -25.41
N VAL A 81 -4.97 7.16 -26.36
CA VAL A 81 -6.21 7.52 -27.04
C VAL A 81 -6.14 7.11 -28.50
N GLN A 82 -7.23 6.56 -29.01
CA GLN A 82 -7.38 6.24 -30.43
C GLN A 82 -8.71 6.80 -30.96
N ALA A 83 -8.71 7.29 -32.17
CA ALA A 83 -9.91 7.75 -32.86
C ALA A 83 -9.80 7.59 -34.39
N ASN A 84 -10.92 7.61 -35.09
CA ASN A 84 -10.98 7.60 -36.56
C ASN A 84 -11.17 9.02 -37.08
N GLY A 85 -10.39 9.41 -38.08
CA GLY A 85 -10.67 10.64 -38.81
C GLY A 85 -11.90 10.47 -39.73
N GLN A 86 -12.82 11.42 -39.67
CA GLN A 86 -14.03 11.40 -40.51
C GLN A 86 -13.70 11.38 -42.01
N GLY A 87 -14.57 10.77 -42.82
CA GLY A 87 -14.39 10.70 -44.26
C GLY A 87 -13.27 9.73 -44.71
N GLY A 88 -12.90 8.76 -43.88
CA GLY A 88 -11.85 7.77 -44.21
C GLY A 88 -10.45 8.30 -44.09
N SER A 89 -10.22 9.36 -43.31
CA SER A 89 -8.90 9.98 -43.11
C SER A 89 -7.92 9.15 -42.25
N GLY A 90 -8.30 7.93 -41.89
CA GLY A 90 -7.44 6.99 -41.14
C GLY A 90 -7.64 7.03 -39.63
N ILE A 91 -6.87 6.17 -38.94
CA ILE A 91 -6.84 6.06 -37.49
C ILE A 91 -5.72 6.96 -36.96
N VAL A 92 -6.01 7.71 -35.91
CA VAL A 92 -5.02 8.47 -35.13
C VAL A 92 -4.90 7.86 -33.74
N THR A 93 -3.69 7.80 -33.24
CA THR A 93 -3.38 7.32 -31.90
C THR A 93 -2.40 8.28 -31.27
N ASP A 94 -2.62 8.59 -30.00
CA ASP A 94 -1.75 9.47 -29.22
C ASP A 94 -1.65 8.96 -27.78
N GLN A 95 -0.52 9.20 -27.13
CA GLN A 95 -0.32 8.94 -25.71
C GLN A 95 -0.38 10.27 -24.95
N GLY A 96 -0.97 10.25 -23.76
CA GLY A 96 -1.06 11.43 -22.92
C GLY A 96 0.32 11.92 -22.48
N ASP A 97 0.42 13.23 -22.31
CA ASP A 97 1.59 13.91 -21.77
C ASP A 97 1.39 14.23 -20.30
N ASP A 98 2.45 14.16 -19.51
CA ASP A 98 2.49 14.76 -18.18
C ASP A 98 2.73 16.28 -18.32
N PRO A 99 1.79 17.13 -17.97
CA PRO A 99 1.95 18.58 -18.14
C PRO A 99 3.01 19.19 -17.20
N SER A 100 3.55 18.43 -16.27
CA SER A 100 4.62 18.87 -15.33
C SER A 100 6.01 18.64 -15.87
N THR A 101 6.17 17.90 -16.97
CA THR A 101 7.46 17.58 -17.62
C THR A 101 7.55 18.23 -19.01
N PRO A 102 8.77 18.41 -19.56
CA PRO A 102 8.95 18.88 -20.93
C PRO A 102 8.90 17.75 -21.99
N GLU A 103 8.89 16.50 -21.56
CA GLU A 103 8.82 15.32 -22.41
C GLU A 103 7.42 15.20 -23.02
N GLN A 104 7.31 14.55 -24.18
CA GLN A 104 6.04 14.25 -24.84
C GLN A 104 5.77 12.75 -24.82
N ASN A 105 4.50 12.39 -24.77
CA ASN A 105 4.04 11.01 -24.71
C ASN A 105 4.60 10.26 -23.47
N ASP A 106 4.67 10.95 -22.35
CA ASP A 106 5.13 10.40 -21.08
C ASP A 106 3.99 10.10 -20.11
N SER A 107 4.30 9.29 -19.11
CA SER A 107 3.33 8.89 -18.09
C SER A 107 3.32 9.89 -16.95
N THR A 108 2.15 10.22 -16.43
CA THR A 108 2.02 11.01 -15.20
C THR A 108 2.44 10.16 -14.00
N VAL A 109 3.31 10.70 -13.14
CA VAL A 109 3.79 10.06 -11.92
C VAL A 109 3.30 10.82 -10.70
N VAL A 110 2.74 10.08 -9.75
CA VAL A 110 2.39 10.59 -8.42
C VAL A 110 3.28 9.91 -7.39
N ASP A 111 4.22 10.64 -6.82
CA ASP A 111 5.05 10.15 -5.72
C ASP A 111 4.25 10.03 -4.44
N ILE A 112 4.55 9.00 -3.66
CA ILE A 112 3.93 8.74 -2.36
C ILE A 112 4.97 9.06 -1.28
N ASP A 113 4.63 10.00 -0.39
CA ASP A 113 5.52 10.40 0.70
C ASP A 113 5.91 9.22 1.58
N PRO A 114 7.19 9.08 1.95
CA PRO A 114 7.65 8.02 2.82
C PRO A 114 7.07 8.16 4.24
N LEU A 115 6.49 7.08 4.75
CA LEU A 115 5.91 6.98 6.08
C LEU A 115 6.51 5.79 6.83
N ALA A 116 7.20 6.04 7.94
CA ALA A 116 7.63 5.03 8.89
C ALA A 116 6.62 4.90 10.02
N ALA A 117 6.02 3.72 10.21
CA ALA A 117 5.04 3.50 11.26
C ALA A 117 5.00 2.03 11.69
N LEU A 118 4.78 1.78 12.97
CA LEU A 118 4.68 0.45 13.57
C LEU A 118 3.35 0.28 14.30
N ASP A 119 2.84 -0.95 14.26
CA ASP A 119 1.80 -1.45 15.15
C ASP A 119 2.34 -2.66 15.93
N VAL A 120 2.13 -2.71 17.24
CA VAL A 120 2.65 -3.74 18.13
C VAL A 120 1.54 -4.36 18.95
N THR A 121 1.44 -5.69 18.90
CA THR A 121 0.49 -6.44 19.73
C THR A 121 1.25 -7.48 20.57
N LYS A 122 0.89 -7.59 21.86
CA LYS A 122 1.41 -8.61 22.77
C LYS A 122 0.26 -9.45 23.29
N THR A 123 0.35 -10.77 23.17
CA THR A 123 -0.61 -11.73 23.69
C THR A 123 0.08 -12.71 24.63
N THR A 124 -0.69 -13.31 25.52
CA THR A 124 -0.18 -14.31 26.46
C THR A 124 -1.01 -15.60 26.42
N THR A 125 -0.35 -16.72 26.70
CA THR A 125 -0.98 -18.00 27.01
C THR A 125 -0.25 -18.62 28.22
N ILE A 126 -0.98 -19.36 29.05
CA ILE A 126 -0.39 -20.09 30.18
C ILE A 126 -0.38 -21.56 29.84
N THR A 127 0.75 -22.21 30.10
CA THR A 127 0.90 -23.67 30.08
C THR A 127 0.98 -24.13 31.52
N ASP A 128 -0.04 -24.81 31.98
CA ASP A 128 -0.16 -25.41 33.32
C ASP A 128 0.64 -26.71 33.34
N GLU A 129 1.41 -26.97 34.39
CA GLU A 129 2.13 -28.23 34.61
C GLU A 129 1.23 -29.45 34.81
N GLY A 130 -0.10 -29.27 34.95
CA GLY A 130 -1.11 -30.31 34.99
C GLY A 130 -1.76 -30.52 36.35
N ASP A 131 -1.56 -29.60 37.30
CA ASP A 131 -2.25 -29.63 38.61
C ASP A 131 -3.60 -28.89 38.59
N GLY A 132 -3.89 -28.13 37.50
CA GLY A 132 -5.13 -27.38 37.32
C GLY A 132 -5.18 -26.03 38.07
N ILE A 133 -4.05 -25.58 38.62
CA ILE A 133 -3.93 -24.34 39.39
C ILE A 133 -2.78 -23.52 38.81
N ILE A 134 -3.05 -22.26 38.43
CA ILE A 134 -1.97 -21.37 37.96
C ILE A 134 -1.08 -21.01 39.14
N GLY A 135 0.18 -21.45 39.10
CA GLY A 135 1.10 -21.33 40.21
C GLY A 135 2.56 -21.49 39.83
N PRO A 136 3.43 -21.68 40.86
CA PRO A 136 4.86 -21.92 40.62
C PRO A 136 5.11 -23.13 39.73
N GLY A 137 5.99 -22.96 38.73
CA GLY A 137 6.31 -23.98 37.74
C GLY A 137 5.60 -23.79 36.42
N ASP A 138 4.43 -23.19 36.40
CA ASP A 138 3.71 -22.88 35.16
C ASP A 138 4.45 -21.89 34.28
N VAL A 139 4.18 -21.98 32.99
CA VAL A 139 4.84 -21.15 31.98
C VAL A 139 3.89 -20.12 31.42
N ILE A 140 4.22 -18.86 31.58
CA ILE A 140 3.57 -17.75 30.85
C ILE A 140 4.31 -17.55 29.52
N ASN A 141 3.65 -17.86 28.43
CA ASN A 141 4.18 -17.66 27.09
C ASN A 141 3.67 -16.33 26.52
N TYR A 142 4.56 -15.54 25.95
CA TYR A 142 4.26 -14.28 25.29
C TYR A 142 4.55 -14.38 23.80
N THR A 143 3.60 -13.92 23.00
CA THR A 143 3.77 -13.69 21.57
C THR A 143 3.66 -12.18 21.31
N ILE A 144 4.70 -11.62 20.72
CA ILE A 144 4.76 -10.19 20.35
C ILE A 144 4.79 -10.12 18.83
N THR A 145 3.78 -9.49 18.23
CA THR A 145 3.77 -9.21 16.80
C THR A 145 4.06 -7.74 16.56
N VAL A 146 4.93 -7.47 15.61
CA VAL A 146 5.32 -6.12 15.20
C VAL A 146 5.05 -6.00 13.73
N LYS A 147 4.11 -5.13 13.34
CA LYS A 147 3.74 -4.88 11.96
C LYS A 147 4.26 -3.53 11.49
N ASN A 148 4.91 -3.50 10.35
CA ASN A 148 5.21 -2.26 9.66
C ASN A 148 3.95 -1.79 8.92
N ILE A 149 3.27 -0.78 9.46
CA ILE A 149 2.07 -0.16 8.87
C ILE A 149 2.41 1.08 8.02
N GLY A 150 3.70 1.40 7.88
CA GLY A 150 4.22 2.42 6.98
C GLY A 150 4.47 1.87 5.57
N ASN A 151 5.00 2.72 4.70
CA ASN A 151 5.31 2.39 3.31
C ASN A 151 6.82 2.33 3.00
N VAL A 152 7.66 2.38 4.02
CA VAL A 152 9.12 2.25 3.90
C VAL A 152 9.62 1.06 4.70
N THR A 153 10.73 0.45 4.27
CA THR A 153 11.41 -0.58 5.04
C THR A 153 12.00 0.01 6.32
N LEU A 154 11.73 -0.64 7.43
CA LEU A 154 12.29 -0.31 8.73
C LEU A 154 13.53 -1.18 9.01
N SER A 155 14.57 -0.57 9.58
CA SER A 155 15.79 -1.25 10.00
C SER A 155 16.17 -0.83 11.43
N GLY A 156 16.99 -1.66 12.08
CA GLY A 156 17.38 -1.42 13.46
C GLY A 156 16.27 -1.67 14.47
N LEU A 157 15.27 -2.50 14.12
CA LEU A 157 14.19 -2.89 15.02
C LEU A 157 14.74 -3.65 16.21
N THR A 158 14.42 -3.17 17.42
CA THR A 158 14.76 -3.82 18.69
C THR A 158 13.52 -3.98 19.54
N ILE A 159 13.42 -5.10 20.26
CA ILE A 159 12.32 -5.37 21.19
C ILE A 159 12.83 -5.31 22.61
N SER A 160 12.19 -4.49 23.44
CA SER A 160 12.41 -4.45 24.88
C SER A 160 11.10 -4.83 25.56
N ASP A 161 11.18 -5.79 26.49
CA ASP A 161 10.04 -6.28 27.25
C ASP A 161 10.41 -6.33 28.74
N THR A 162 9.57 -5.75 29.58
CA THR A 162 9.76 -5.74 31.03
C THR A 162 8.60 -6.47 31.70
N LEU A 163 8.90 -7.43 32.53
CA LEU A 163 7.93 -8.17 33.35
C LEU A 163 8.05 -7.71 34.79
N THR A 164 6.91 -7.49 35.45
CA THR A 164 6.84 -7.17 36.88
C THR A 164 5.84 -8.09 37.59
N ASP A 165 6.07 -8.34 38.87
CA ASP A 165 5.10 -9.01 39.76
C ASP A 165 3.97 -8.05 40.22
N GLY A 166 3.04 -8.54 41.05
CA GLY A 166 1.93 -7.78 41.61
C GLY A 166 2.36 -6.63 42.52
N ASN A 167 3.58 -6.64 43.03
CA ASN A 167 4.18 -5.57 43.83
C ASN A 167 5.05 -4.59 43.01
N SER A 168 4.98 -4.70 41.66
CA SER A 168 5.78 -3.89 40.72
C SER A 168 7.30 -4.15 40.78
N SER A 169 7.74 -5.26 41.38
CA SER A 169 9.15 -5.67 41.34
C SER A 169 9.47 -6.30 39.98
N THR A 170 10.61 -5.95 39.40
CA THR A 170 11.04 -6.50 38.11
C THR A 170 11.34 -7.98 38.24
N LEU A 171 10.77 -8.77 37.35
CA LEU A 171 11.03 -10.19 37.18
C LEU A 171 11.94 -10.42 35.97
N ASN A 172 12.90 -11.34 36.11
CA ASN A 172 13.72 -11.72 34.98
C ASN A 172 12.99 -12.76 34.12
N MET A 173 12.77 -12.43 32.85
CA MET A 173 12.23 -13.38 31.88
C MET A 173 13.10 -14.64 31.82
N SER A 174 12.48 -15.81 31.78
CA SER A 174 13.19 -17.08 31.59
C SER A 174 13.82 -17.14 30.19
N THR A 175 13.12 -16.60 29.20
CA THR A 175 13.65 -16.28 27.87
C THR A 175 13.05 -14.95 27.44
N GLY A 176 13.92 -13.99 27.12
CA GLY A 176 13.51 -12.68 26.59
C GLY A 176 12.99 -12.78 25.17
N PRO A 177 12.44 -11.67 24.62
CA PRO A 177 11.94 -11.66 23.28
C PRO A 177 12.99 -12.12 22.26
N SER A 178 12.71 -13.21 21.55
CA SER A 178 13.52 -13.74 20.48
C SER A 178 12.75 -13.79 19.18
N PHE A 179 13.38 -13.42 18.07
CA PHE A 179 12.77 -13.44 16.74
C PHE A 179 12.39 -14.88 16.37
N SER A 180 11.11 -15.07 16.03
CA SER A 180 10.56 -16.37 15.61
C SER A 180 10.41 -16.46 14.08
N GLY A 181 10.19 -15.33 13.42
CA GLY A 181 10.02 -15.26 11.97
C GLY A 181 9.25 -14.02 11.53
N SER A 182 9.10 -13.88 10.22
CA SER A 182 8.27 -12.84 9.60
C SER A 182 7.48 -13.39 8.42
N ASP A 183 6.36 -12.75 8.08
CA ASP A 183 5.45 -13.22 7.03
C ASP A 183 5.93 -12.94 5.60
N LYS A 184 6.91 -12.03 5.41
CA LYS A 184 7.54 -11.73 4.12
C LYS A 184 9.03 -12.14 4.05
N GLY A 185 9.56 -12.76 5.10
CA GLY A 185 10.88 -13.37 5.12
C GLY A 185 12.04 -12.44 5.48
N SER A 186 11.79 -11.26 6.02
CA SER A 186 12.86 -10.41 6.56
C SER A 186 13.57 -11.07 7.75
N ASN A 187 14.84 -10.74 7.91
CA ASN A 187 15.63 -11.16 9.06
C ASN A 187 15.31 -10.29 10.28
N THR A 188 15.77 -10.77 11.45
CA THR A 188 15.68 -9.99 12.68
C THR A 188 16.22 -8.57 12.50
N GLY A 189 15.52 -7.57 13.04
CA GLY A 189 15.92 -6.17 12.98
C GLY A 189 15.52 -5.43 11.70
N THR A 190 14.90 -6.10 10.72
CA THR A 190 14.41 -5.49 9.48
C THR A 190 12.95 -5.86 9.28
N LEU A 191 12.15 -4.92 8.75
CA LEU A 191 10.74 -5.14 8.44
C LEU A 191 10.37 -4.36 7.18
N VAL A 192 10.13 -5.06 6.07
CA VAL A 192 9.68 -4.38 4.85
C VAL A 192 8.25 -3.84 5.02
N ALA A 193 7.84 -2.94 4.15
CA ALA A 193 6.51 -2.34 4.23
C ALA A 193 5.39 -3.38 4.22
N GLY A 194 4.42 -3.24 5.14
CA GLY A 194 3.29 -4.16 5.34
C GLY A 194 3.64 -5.52 5.93
N GLU A 195 4.89 -5.76 6.34
CA GLU A 195 5.33 -7.02 6.93
C GLU A 195 5.04 -7.09 8.43
N THR A 196 4.82 -8.31 8.92
CA THR A 196 4.66 -8.62 10.34
C THR A 196 5.76 -9.56 10.80
N ALA A 197 6.54 -9.16 11.80
CA ALA A 197 7.48 -10.03 12.51
C ALA A 197 6.84 -10.55 13.81
N THR A 198 7.20 -11.78 14.16
CA THR A 198 6.78 -12.44 15.40
C THR A 198 7.98 -12.69 16.30
N TYR A 199 7.84 -12.33 17.57
CA TYR A 199 8.80 -12.60 18.63
C TYR A 199 8.11 -13.42 19.72
N ILE A 200 8.86 -14.30 20.35
CA ILE A 200 8.39 -15.15 21.44
C ILE A 200 9.25 -14.91 22.68
N ALA A 201 8.62 -14.97 23.84
CA ALA A 201 9.26 -14.89 25.14
C ALA A 201 8.49 -15.76 26.13
N TYR A 202 9.13 -16.19 27.21
CA TYR A 202 8.39 -16.88 28.27
C TYR A 202 8.99 -16.62 29.65
N TYR A 203 8.14 -16.82 30.65
CA TYR A 203 8.50 -16.76 32.07
C TYR A 203 7.96 -17.98 32.78
N ILE A 204 8.80 -18.67 33.55
CA ILE A 204 8.39 -19.74 34.46
C ILE A 204 8.04 -19.09 35.80
N ILE A 205 6.81 -19.27 36.28
CA ILE A 205 6.36 -18.66 37.53
C ILE A 205 7.19 -19.21 38.70
N SER A 206 7.85 -18.32 39.41
CA SER A 206 8.62 -18.68 40.61
C SER A 206 7.74 -18.61 41.86
N ASP A 207 8.12 -19.32 42.94
CA ASP A 207 7.46 -19.24 44.25
C ASP A 207 7.32 -17.80 44.74
N ALA A 208 8.38 -17.00 44.53
CA ALA A 208 8.39 -15.60 44.98
C ALA A 208 7.39 -14.75 44.18
N ALA A 209 7.25 -14.96 42.88
CA ALA A 209 6.29 -14.25 42.04
C ALA A 209 4.84 -14.69 42.35
N ALA A 210 4.60 -15.97 42.61
CA ALA A 210 3.28 -16.49 42.98
C ALA A 210 2.79 -15.94 44.31
N ALA A 211 3.68 -15.63 45.22
CA ALA A 211 3.30 -15.04 46.52
C ALA A 211 2.80 -13.58 46.42
N THR A 212 2.87 -12.96 45.23
CA THR A 212 2.45 -11.57 44.96
C THR A 212 1.22 -11.49 44.03
N LEU A 213 0.69 -12.64 43.61
CA LEU A 213 -0.56 -12.78 42.88
C LEU A 213 -1.73 -12.81 43.86
#